data_2c0035e86bfa5975b1ffbe13c89a3d56
#
_entry.id   2c0035e86bfa5975b1ffbe13c89a3d56
#
_cell.length_a   1.000
_cell.length_b   1.000
_cell.length_c   1.000
_cell.angle_alpha   90.00
_cell.angle_beta   90.00
_cell.angle_gamma   90.00
#
_symmetry.space_group_name_H-M   'P 1'
#
loop_
_entity.id
_entity.type
_entity.pdbx_description
1 polymer ?
#
loop_
_entity_poly.entity_id
_entity_poly.type
_entity_poly.pdbx_seq_one_letter_code
_entity_poly.pdbx_strand_id
1 'polypeptide(L)'
;MSTAPGEETAGNPYRAPSAAMHEAMIDAQIDAAVAVHDRHPLLANVVGDNFALYARRWHLDDAGGRWPRPWHWPAFLFGFHWLMYRRMYLVALAVLIVNLAIGTAMALLNLAWVGIVLSLGLQVSLGILGNALYRWHCRRMVARTQARFSGQPERINAELVRRGGTSRLALGLGLALFVVLRLLGGA
;
A
#
# COMPACT_ATOMS: atom_id res chain seq x y z
N MET A 1 -43.98 -45.25 -12.02
CA MET A 1 -42.53 -45.16 -11.83
C MET A 1 -42.20 -43.71 -11.59
N SER A 2 -42.03 -43.31 -10.35
CA SER A 2 -41.73 -41.94 -9.95
C SER A 2 -40.23 -41.90 -9.67
N THR A 3 -39.48 -41.19 -10.51
CA THR A 3 -38.06 -40.93 -10.29
C THR A 3 -37.94 -39.77 -9.28
N ALA A 4 -37.36 -40.05 -8.14
CA ALA A 4 -37.09 -39.06 -7.11
C ALA A 4 -36.04 -38.03 -7.63
N PRO A 5 -36.30 -36.73 -7.47
CA PRO A 5 -35.29 -35.68 -7.76
C PRO A 5 -34.45 -35.45 -6.49
N GLY A 6 -33.29 -36.06 -6.38
CA GLY A 6 -32.57 -35.89 -5.11
C GLY A 6 -31.07 -36.20 -5.06
N GLU A 7 -30.42 -36.68 -6.11
CA GLU A 7 -29.05 -37.21 -5.93
C GLU A 7 -27.94 -36.55 -6.80
N GLU A 8 -28.23 -35.55 -7.57
CA GLU A 8 -27.23 -35.01 -8.52
C GLU A 8 -26.49 -33.72 -8.08
N THR A 9 -26.65 -33.27 -6.82
CA THR A 9 -26.19 -31.93 -6.44
C THR A 9 -25.02 -31.88 -5.46
N ALA A 10 -24.51 -33.00 -4.99
CA ALA A 10 -23.48 -33.00 -3.92
C ALA A 10 -22.02 -32.93 -4.41
N GLY A 11 -21.75 -32.98 -5.72
CA GLY A 11 -20.38 -33.19 -6.19
C GLY A 11 -19.82 -32.19 -7.22
N ASN A 12 -20.50 -31.07 -7.50
CA ASN A 12 -19.95 -30.12 -8.48
C ASN A 12 -19.03 -29.09 -7.81
N PRO A 13 -17.68 -29.16 -7.95
CA PRO A 13 -16.73 -28.24 -7.35
C PRO A 13 -16.80 -26.82 -7.95
N TYR A 14 -17.51 -26.63 -9.06
CA TYR A 14 -17.70 -25.34 -9.72
C TYR A 14 -19.05 -24.70 -9.43
N ARG A 15 -19.84 -25.24 -8.50
CA ARG A 15 -21.12 -24.66 -8.13
C ARG A 15 -20.88 -23.33 -7.45
N ALA A 16 -21.54 -22.26 -7.93
CA ALA A 16 -21.53 -20.96 -7.27
C ALA A 16 -22.06 -21.09 -5.82
N PRO A 17 -21.43 -20.42 -4.84
CA PRO A 17 -21.93 -20.40 -3.47
C PRO A 17 -23.40 -20.00 -3.41
N SER A 18 -24.19 -20.64 -2.55
CA SER A 18 -25.55 -20.19 -2.28
C SER A 18 -25.55 -18.78 -1.69
N ALA A 19 -26.64 -18.04 -1.83
CA ALA A 19 -26.76 -16.69 -1.24
C ALA A 19 -26.44 -16.67 0.25
N ALA A 20 -26.91 -17.68 1.01
CA ALA A 20 -26.63 -17.81 2.43
C ALA A 20 -25.13 -18.07 2.73
N MET A 21 -24.46 -18.84 1.88
CA MET A 21 -23.01 -19.07 2.02
C MET A 21 -22.22 -17.80 1.69
N HIS A 22 -22.67 -17.03 0.69
CA HIS A 22 -22.05 -15.77 0.33
C HIS A 22 -22.18 -14.73 1.45
N GLU A 23 -23.35 -14.64 2.07
CA GLU A 23 -23.62 -13.76 3.21
C GLU A 23 -22.75 -14.15 4.42
N ALA A 24 -22.71 -15.43 4.78
CA ALA A 24 -21.84 -15.92 5.85
C ALA A 24 -20.34 -15.67 5.60
N MET A 25 -19.89 -15.72 4.34
CA MET A 25 -18.50 -15.36 3.98
C MET A 25 -18.23 -13.87 4.14
N ILE A 26 -19.20 -13.01 3.80
CA ILE A 26 -19.08 -11.55 3.99
C ILE A 26 -19.01 -11.24 5.48
N ASP A 27 -19.90 -11.80 6.31
CA ASP A 27 -19.93 -11.59 7.76
C ASP A 27 -18.60 -12.03 8.40
N ALA A 28 -18.11 -13.21 8.06
CA ALA A 28 -16.82 -13.69 8.54
C ALA A 28 -15.63 -12.76 8.11
N GLN A 29 -15.70 -12.15 6.93
CA GLN A 29 -14.68 -11.19 6.49
C GLN A 29 -14.77 -9.85 7.25
N ILE A 30 -15.98 -9.41 7.58
CA ILE A 30 -16.21 -8.20 8.39
C ILE A 30 -15.68 -8.42 9.79
N ASP A 31 -16.04 -9.53 10.44
CA ASP A 31 -15.60 -9.89 11.79
C ASP A 31 -14.07 -9.99 11.87
N ALA A 32 -13.45 -10.63 10.91
CA ALA A 32 -11.99 -10.71 10.82
C ALA A 32 -11.35 -9.31 10.66
N ALA A 33 -11.95 -8.43 9.88
CA ALA A 33 -11.44 -7.07 9.67
C ALA A 33 -11.58 -6.23 10.95
N VAL A 34 -12.69 -6.36 11.69
CA VAL A 34 -12.91 -5.70 12.99
C VAL A 34 -11.89 -6.22 14.01
N ALA A 35 -11.73 -7.53 14.15
CA ALA A 35 -10.80 -8.13 15.08
C ALA A 35 -9.34 -7.69 14.84
N VAL A 36 -8.92 -7.56 13.58
CA VAL A 36 -7.58 -7.04 13.24
C VAL A 36 -7.45 -5.56 13.59
N HIS A 37 -8.50 -4.78 13.37
CA HIS A 37 -8.54 -3.34 13.74
C HIS A 37 -8.33 -3.17 15.23
N ASP A 38 -9.06 -3.92 16.05
CA ASP A 38 -9.03 -3.84 17.51
C ASP A 38 -7.67 -4.27 18.10
N ARG A 39 -7.00 -5.24 17.46
CA ARG A 39 -5.64 -5.66 17.86
C ARG A 39 -4.54 -4.66 17.50
N HIS A 40 -4.75 -3.83 16.48
CA HIS A 40 -3.74 -2.88 15.98
C HIS A 40 -4.27 -1.46 15.77
N PRO A 41 -4.93 -0.83 16.77
CA PRO A 41 -5.66 0.42 16.58
C PRO A 41 -4.76 1.58 16.13
N LEU A 42 -3.53 1.66 16.62
CA LEU A 42 -2.61 2.74 16.24
C LEU A 42 -2.18 2.64 14.76
N LEU A 43 -1.96 1.42 14.26
CA LEU A 43 -1.66 1.22 12.83
C LEU A 43 -2.89 1.46 11.98
N ALA A 44 -4.08 1.08 12.45
CA ALA A 44 -5.35 1.34 11.77
C ALA A 44 -5.56 2.84 11.60
N ASN A 45 -5.32 3.65 12.63
CA ASN A 45 -5.41 5.11 12.58
C ASN A 45 -4.45 5.74 11.56
N VAL A 46 -3.26 5.17 11.38
CA VAL A 46 -2.29 5.66 10.38
C VAL A 46 -2.68 5.27 8.96
N VAL A 47 -3.14 4.04 8.75
CA VAL A 47 -3.43 3.51 7.40
C VAL A 47 -4.78 3.98 6.89
N GLY A 48 -5.77 4.16 7.79
CA GLY A 48 -7.15 4.53 7.47
C GLY A 48 -7.93 3.39 6.81
N ASP A 49 -8.90 3.73 5.96
CA ASP A 49 -9.90 2.82 5.36
C ASP A 49 -9.32 1.54 4.72
N ASN A 50 -8.09 1.60 4.26
CA ASN A 50 -7.43 0.45 3.64
C ASN A 50 -6.71 -0.47 4.64
N PHE A 51 -6.93 -0.31 5.96
CA PHE A 51 -6.18 -1.03 6.96
C PHE A 51 -6.33 -2.55 6.84
N ALA A 52 -7.54 -3.06 6.66
CA ALA A 52 -7.80 -4.49 6.51
C ALA A 52 -7.01 -5.14 5.34
N LEU A 53 -6.87 -4.40 4.21
CA LEU A 53 -6.06 -4.85 3.07
C LEU A 53 -4.58 -4.93 3.43
N TYR A 54 -4.05 -3.90 4.10
CA TYR A 54 -2.64 -3.87 4.49
C TYR A 54 -2.33 -4.82 5.63
N ALA A 55 -3.25 -5.02 6.59
CA ALA A 55 -3.10 -5.98 7.68
C ALA A 55 -2.87 -7.40 7.14
N ARG A 56 -3.68 -7.82 6.15
CA ARG A 56 -3.50 -9.09 5.43
C ARG A 56 -2.15 -9.15 4.70
N ARG A 57 -1.79 -8.11 3.96
CA ARG A 57 -0.51 -8.06 3.22
C ARG A 57 0.71 -8.04 4.13
N TRP A 58 0.58 -7.50 5.32
CA TRP A 58 1.64 -7.42 6.31
C TRP A 58 1.67 -8.62 7.26
N HIS A 59 0.73 -9.55 7.12
CA HIS A 59 0.60 -10.72 7.98
C HIS A 59 0.67 -10.34 9.46
N LEU A 60 -0.19 -9.37 9.88
CA LEU A 60 -0.14 -8.86 11.24
C LEU A 60 -0.58 -9.89 12.27
N ASP A 61 -1.40 -10.86 11.87
CA ASP A 61 -1.95 -11.91 12.72
C ASP A 61 -1.18 -13.23 12.63
N ASP A 62 -0.24 -13.35 11.69
CA ASP A 62 0.54 -14.57 11.53
C ASP A 62 1.66 -14.63 12.57
N ALA A 63 1.56 -15.58 13.50
CA ALA A 63 2.46 -15.75 14.64
C ALA A 63 3.88 -16.22 14.29
N GLY A 64 4.19 -16.46 13.05
CA GLY A 64 5.46 -17.08 12.75
C GLY A 64 5.96 -16.92 11.37
N GLY A 65 6.37 -15.81 10.94
CA GLY A 65 6.93 -16.17 9.75
C GLY A 65 7.63 -15.16 8.88
N ARG A 66 8.17 -15.75 7.92
CA ARG A 66 8.73 -15.16 6.72
C ARG A 66 7.75 -14.13 6.18
N TRP A 67 8.25 -12.94 6.00
CA TRP A 67 7.55 -11.90 5.26
C TRP A 67 7.45 -12.30 3.80
N PRO A 68 6.32 -12.80 3.30
CA PRO A 68 6.07 -12.77 1.88
C PRO A 68 6.06 -11.28 1.51
N ARG A 69 6.82 -10.91 0.52
CA ARG A 69 6.80 -9.55 -0.03
C ARG A 69 5.81 -9.57 -1.22
N PRO A 70 4.50 -9.48 -0.97
CA PRO A 70 3.54 -9.49 -2.06
C PRO A 70 3.83 -8.30 -2.95
N TRP A 71 3.79 -8.53 -4.26
CA TRP A 71 3.99 -7.49 -5.25
C TRP A 71 3.04 -6.32 -5.03
N HIS A 72 3.55 -5.11 -5.08
CA HIS A 72 2.76 -3.90 -4.84
C HIS A 72 2.54 -3.12 -6.14
N TRP A 73 1.50 -3.49 -6.89
CA TRP A 73 1.16 -2.85 -8.17
C TRP A 73 1.08 -1.33 -8.12
N PRO A 74 0.41 -0.68 -7.14
CA PRO A 74 0.37 0.78 -7.08
C PRO A 74 1.75 1.42 -6.93
N ALA A 75 2.67 0.83 -6.16
CA ALA A 75 4.01 1.36 -6.01
C ALA A 75 4.84 1.14 -7.28
N PHE A 76 4.66 0.00 -7.96
CA PHE A 76 5.32 -0.25 -9.25
C PHE A 76 4.82 0.68 -10.35
N LEU A 77 3.51 0.84 -10.53
CA LEU A 77 2.95 1.62 -11.63
C LEU A 77 3.08 3.12 -11.41
N PHE A 78 2.87 3.59 -10.19
CA PHE A 78 2.80 5.02 -9.89
C PHE A 78 4.01 5.55 -9.09
N GLY A 79 4.89 4.66 -8.59
CA GLY A 79 6.16 4.99 -7.93
C GLY A 79 6.12 6.24 -7.05
N PHE A 80 6.75 7.32 -7.49
CA PHE A 80 6.79 8.62 -6.83
C PHE A 80 5.39 9.15 -6.44
N HIS A 81 4.41 9.05 -7.35
CA HIS A 81 3.05 9.57 -7.12
C HIS A 81 2.32 8.77 -6.03
N TRP A 82 2.52 7.45 -5.98
CA TRP A 82 1.99 6.62 -4.91
C TRP A 82 2.60 7.00 -3.54
N LEU A 83 3.91 7.28 -3.48
CA LEU A 83 4.58 7.76 -2.27
C LEU A 83 4.01 9.10 -1.80
N MET A 84 3.80 10.05 -2.72
CA MET A 84 3.15 11.33 -2.44
C MET A 84 1.72 11.14 -1.91
N TYR A 85 0.94 10.28 -2.56
CA TYR A 85 -0.42 9.94 -2.14
C TYR A 85 -0.46 9.35 -0.72
N ARG A 86 0.53 8.52 -0.35
CA ARG A 86 0.66 7.91 0.98
C ARG A 86 1.39 8.80 2.00
N ARG A 87 1.62 10.06 1.69
CA ARG A 87 2.30 11.05 2.55
C ARG A 87 3.72 10.65 2.97
N MET A 88 4.38 9.81 2.16
CA MET A 88 5.76 9.39 2.36
C MET A 88 6.75 10.36 1.73
N TYR A 89 6.64 11.66 2.04
CA TYR A 89 7.32 12.74 1.33
C TYR A 89 8.85 12.61 1.29
N LEU A 90 9.48 12.18 2.38
CA LEU A 90 10.94 11.99 2.41
C LEU A 90 11.39 10.87 1.46
N VAL A 91 10.63 9.78 1.41
CA VAL A 91 10.92 8.67 0.49
C VAL A 91 10.63 9.08 -0.95
N ALA A 92 9.54 9.82 -1.18
CA ALA A 92 9.21 10.37 -2.48
C ALA A 92 10.32 11.31 -2.98
N LEU A 93 10.82 12.20 -2.12
CA LEU A 93 11.94 13.09 -2.45
C LEU A 93 13.22 12.31 -2.78
N ALA A 94 13.55 11.29 -2.00
CA ALA A 94 14.73 10.45 -2.27
C ALA A 94 14.60 9.73 -3.63
N VAL A 95 13.43 9.15 -3.93
CA VAL A 95 13.16 8.51 -5.23
C VAL A 95 13.25 9.51 -6.38
N LEU A 96 12.72 10.72 -6.20
CA LEU A 96 12.82 11.79 -7.19
C LEU A 96 14.27 12.17 -7.47
N ILE A 97 15.05 12.42 -6.41
CA ILE A 97 16.48 12.78 -6.53
C ILE A 97 17.26 11.67 -7.26
N VAL A 98 17.05 10.41 -6.89
CA VAL A 98 17.71 9.27 -7.54
C VAL A 98 17.34 9.19 -9.03
N ASN A 99 16.05 9.34 -9.37
CA ASN A 99 15.64 9.34 -10.79
C ASN A 99 16.25 10.50 -11.58
N LEU A 100 16.27 11.71 -11.03
CA LEU A 100 16.88 12.87 -11.67
C LEU A 100 18.39 12.66 -11.86
N ALA A 101 19.07 12.14 -10.84
CA ALA A 101 20.51 11.86 -10.92
C ALA A 101 20.83 10.81 -12.00
N ILE A 102 20.06 9.72 -12.06
CA ILE A 102 20.19 8.70 -13.10
C ILE A 102 19.97 9.34 -14.49
N GLY A 103 18.85 10.06 -14.65
CA GLY A 103 18.51 10.68 -15.93
C GLY A 103 19.58 11.65 -16.42
N THR A 104 20.03 12.57 -15.55
CA THR A 104 21.07 13.55 -15.87
C THR A 104 22.42 12.89 -16.17
N ALA A 105 22.87 11.96 -15.33
CA ALA A 105 24.15 11.28 -15.53
C ALA A 105 24.17 10.50 -16.85
N MET A 106 23.09 9.78 -17.16
CA MET A 106 23.02 8.98 -18.39
C MET A 106 22.84 9.85 -19.64
N ALA A 107 22.19 11.00 -19.53
CA ALA A 107 22.12 11.97 -20.61
C ALA A 107 23.51 12.57 -20.94
N LEU A 108 24.27 12.96 -19.91
CA LEU A 108 25.64 13.47 -20.08
C LEU A 108 26.59 12.45 -20.70
N LEU A 109 26.39 11.18 -20.44
CA LEU A 109 27.18 10.08 -21.01
C LEU A 109 26.68 9.60 -22.38
N ASN A 110 25.63 10.22 -22.93
CA ASN A 110 24.93 9.77 -24.15
C ASN A 110 24.41 8.32 -24.07
N LEU A 111 24.06 7.86 -22.86
CA LEU A 111 23.55 6.54 -22.54
C LEU A 111 22.09 6.58 -22.09
N ALA A 112 21.24 7.35 -22.76
CA ALA A 112 19.84 7.59 -22.35
C ALA A 112 19.03 6.30 -22.17
N TRP A 113 19.25 5.30 -23.02
CA TRP A 113 18.58 4.00 -22.91
C TRP A 113 18.95 3.25 -21.60
N VAL A 114 20.19 3.39 -21.11
CA VAL A 114 20.62 2.83 -19.81
C VAL A 114 19.86 3.52 -18.68
N GLY A 115 19.67 4.84 -18.78
CA GLY A 115 18.87 5.61 -17.83
C GLY A 115 17.43 5.09 -17.71
N ILE A 116 16.81 4.75 -18.84
CA ILE A 116 15.46 4.15 -18.87
C ILE A 116 15.46 2.79 -18.13
N VAL A 117 16.44 1.93 -18.42
CA VAL A 117 16.55 0.60 -17.78
C VAL A 117 16.76 0.73 -16.27
N LEU A 118 17.63 1.63 -15.82
CA LEU A 118 17.88 1.88 -14.39
C LEU A 118 16.65 2.45 -13.69
N SER A 119 15.93 3.37 -14.30
CA SER A 119 14.69 3.93 -13.77
C SER A 119 13.59 2.85 -13.67
N LEU A 120 13.50 1.95 -14.64
CA LEU A 120 12.60 0.81 -14.59
C LEU A 120 13.00 -0.17 -13.46
N GLY A 121 14.30 -0.42 -13.27
CA GLY A 121 14.83 -1.20 -12.15
C GLY A 121 14.44 -0.60 -10.78
N LEU A 122 14.51 0.72 -10.64
CA LEU A 122 14.04 1.41 -9.43
C LEU A 122 12.52 1.23 -9.23
N GLN A 123 11.75 1.29 -10.31
CA GLN A 123 10.30 1.09 -10.27
C GLN A 123 9.93 -0.36 -9.86
N VAL A 124 10.64 -1.36 -10.39
CA VAL A 124 10.52 -2.78 -9.99
C VAL A 124 10.87 -2.93 -8.50
N SER A 125 11.92 -2.28 -8.04
CA SER A 125 12.32 -2.28 -6.62
C SER A 125 11.22 -1.72 -5.72
N LEU A 126 10.53 -0.64 -6.14
CA LEU A 126 9.37 -0.11 -5.44
C LEU A 126 8.19 -1.10 -5.45
N GLY A 127 7.99 -1.84 -6.52
CA GLY A 127 6.98 -2.92 -6.57
C GLY A 127 7.23 -4.02 -5.56
N ILE A 128 8.49 -4.41 -5.37
CA ILE A 128 8.89 -5.46 -4.41
C ILE A 128 8.88 -4.93 -2.97
N LEU A 129 9.42 -3.74 -2.74
CA LEU A 129 9.67 -3.19 -1.41
C LEU A 129 8.53 -2.30 -0.90
N GLY A 130 7.58 -1.89 -1.74
CA GLY A 130 6.55 -0.90 -1.41
C GLY A 130 5.75 -1.24 -0.16
N ASN A 131 5.33 -2.51 0.00
CA ASN A 131 4.62 -2.95 1.20
C ASN A 131 5.50 -2.85 2.46
N ALA A 132 6.77 -3.27 2.38
CA ALA A 132 7.71 -3.22 3.49
C ALA A 132 8.03 -1.78 3.88
N LEU A 133 8.26 -0.93 2.89
CA LEU A 133 8.57 0.48 3.06
C LEU A 133 7.40 1.25 3.71
N TYR A 134 6.17 0.97 3.26
CA TYR A 134 4.98 1.57 3.83
C TYR A 134 4.73 1.11 5.28
N ARG A 135 4.89 -0.19 5.57
CA ARG A 135 4.82 -0.70 6.95
C ARG A 135 5.86 -0.06 7.85
N TRP A 136 7.11 0.06 7.40
CA TRP A 136 8.17 0.74 8.15
C TRP A 136 7.81 2.20 8.42
N HIS A 137 7.29 2.92 7.42
CA HIS A 137 6.84 4.30 7.56
C HIS A 137 5.73 4.44 8.61
N CYS A 138 4.69 3.60 8.55
CA CYS A 138 3.59 3.61 9.52
C CYS A 138 4.08 3.32 10.93
N ARG A 139 4.91 2.29 11.12
CA ARG A 139 5.49 1.95 12.43
C ARG A 139 6.36 3.07 13.00
N ARG A 140 7.16 3.69 12.15
CA ARG A 140 8.00 4.83 12.56
C ARG A 140 7.15 6.05 12.95
N MET A 141 6.04 6.29 12.26
CA MET A 141 5.08 7.34 12.62
C MET A 141 4.44 7.06 13.98
N VAL A 142 3.95 5.84 14.21
CA VAL A 142 3.40 5.42 15.51
C VAL A 142 4.43 5.62 16.63
N ALA A 143 5.64 5.07 16.48
CA ALA A 143 6.69 5.17 17.50
C ALA A 143 7.05 6.63 17.83
N ARG A 144 7.19 7.49 16.82
CA ARG A 144 7.50 8.90 17.02
C ARG A 144 6.35 9.66 17.72
N THR A 145 5.11 9.33 17.37
CA THR A 145 3.94 9.99 17.97
C THR A 145 3.77 9.54 19.42
N GLN A 146 3.96 8.27 19.74
CA GLN A 146 3.94 7.75 21.10
C GLN A 146 5.05 8.37 21.96
N ALA A 147 6.27 8.50 21.44
CA ALA A 147 7.37 9.15 22.16
C ALA A 147 7.11 10.63 22.44
N ARG A 148 6.43 11.32 21.49
CA ARG A 148 6.14 12.77 21.63
C ARG A 148 5.00 13.06 22.61
N PHE A 149 3.99 12.21 22.67
CA PHE A 149 2.77 12.40 23.45
C PHE A 149 2.58 11.28 24.49
N SER A 150 3.67 10.80 25.11
CA SER A 150 3.60 9.72 26.09
C SER A 150 2.61 10.05 27.20
N GLY A 151 1.77 9.09 27.57
CA GLY A 151 0.70 9.27 28.58
C GLY A 151 -0.55 10.00 28.10
N GLN A 152 -0.67 10.36 26.81
CA GLN A 152 -1.82 11.08 26.25
C GLN A 152 -2.44 10.31 25.07
N PRO A 153 -3.16 9.20 25.31
CA PRO A 153 -3.65 8.31 24.25
C PRO A 153 -4.57 9.01 23.25
N GLU A 154 -5.41 9.93 23.69
CA GLU A 154 -6.31 10.67 22.81
C GLU A 154 -5.55 11.57 21.83
N ARG A 155 -4.48 12.23 22.30
CA ARG A 155 -3.62 13.05 21.43
C ARG A 155 -2.82 12.19 20.45
N ILE A 156 -2.37 11.02 20.88
CA ILE A 156 -1.71 10.06 20.00
C ILE A 156 -2.64 9.68 18.86
N ASN A 157 -3.87 9.26 19.17
CA ASN A 157 -4.87 8.85 18.19
C ASN A 157 -5.21 10.00 17.22
N ALA A 158 -5.52 11.18 17.74
CA ALA A 158 -5.84 12.36 16.92
C ALA A 158 -4.70 12.72 15.96
N GLU A 159 -3.45 12.70 16.43
CA GLU A 159 -2.28 13.02 15.62
C GLU A 159 -2.00 11.95 14.54
N LEU A 160 -2.19 10.67 14.86
CA LEU A 160 -2.04 9.58 13.91
C LEU A 160 -3.07 9.66 12.78
N VAL A 161 -4.34 9.92 13.11
CA VAL A 161 -5.41 10.14 12.12
C VAL A 161 -5.10 11.36 11.25
N ARG A 162 -4.67 12.47 11.84
CA ARG A 162 -4.34 13.71 11.12
C ARG A 162 -3.20 13.55 10.14
N ARG A 163 -2.14 12.84 10.52
CA ARG A 163 -0.93 12.64 9.71
C ARG A 163 -0.99 11.44 8.79
N GLY A 164 -1.79 10.47 9.14
CA GLY A 164 -1.97 9.23 8.38
C GLY A 164 -2.85 9.37 7.15
N GLY A 165 -3.33 8.24 6.66
CA GLY A 165 -4.24 8.15 5.53
C GLY A 165 -3.60 8.50 4.19
N THR A 166 -4.38 9.12 3.33
CA THR A 166 -4.01 9.47 1.96
C THR A 166 -4.18 10.97 1.70
N SER A 167 -3.46 11.51 0.72
CA SER A 167 -3.56 12.91 0.34
C SER A 167 -3.75 13.07 -1.17
N ARG A 168 -4.96 13.40 -1.59
CA ARG A 168 -5.26 13.72 -3.00
C ARG A 168 -4.56 15.01 -3.44
N LEU A 169 -4.42 15.98 -2.52
CA LEU A 169 -3.67 17.21 -2.79
C LEU A 169 -2.20 16.91 -3.11
N ALA A 170 -1.55 16.08 -2.29
CA ALA A 170 -0.16 15.70 -2.52
C ALA A 170 0.02 14.92 -3.83
N LEU A 171 -0.95 14.08 -4.20
CA LEU A 171 -0.97 13.42 -5.51
C LEU A 171 -1.03 14.46 -6.64
N GLY A 172 -1.95 15.44 -6.54
CA GLY A 172 -2.08 16.52 -7.53
C GLY A 172 -0.82 17.35 -7.67
N LEU A 173 -0.18 17.72 -6.55
CA LEU A 173 1.11 18.44 -6.55
C LEU A 173 2.22 17.58 -7.19
N GLY A 174 2.25 16.28 -6.94
CA GLY A 174 3.20 15.37 -7.58
C GLY A 174 3.02 15.30 -9.10
N LEU A 175 1.78 15.25 -9.57
CA LEU A 175 1.46 15.28 -11.00
C LEU A 175 1.85 16.62 -11.63
N ALA A 176 1.54 17.74 -10.98
CA ALA A 176 1.92 19.07 -11.46
C ALA A 176 3.44 19.20 -11.56
N LEU A 177 4.17 18.76 -10.54
CA LEU A 177 5.64 18.75 -10.57
C LEU A 177 6.17 17.91 -11.73
N PHE A 178 5.60 16.75 -11.98
CA PHE A 178 6.00 15.90 -13.11
C PHE A 178 5.80 16.60 -14.45
N VAL A 179 4.66 17.27 -14.65
CA VAL A 179 4.38 18.04 -15.87
C VAL A 179 5.40 19.18 -16.03
N VAL A 180 5.67 19.95 -14.97
CA VAL A 180 6.66 21.04 -15.00
C VAL A 180 8.05 20.53 -15.37
N LEU A 181 8.50 19.43 -14.74
CA LEU A 181 9.81 18.84 -15.07
C LEU A 181 9.88 18.34 -16.51
N ARG A 182 8.76 17.82 -17.06
CA ARG A 182 8.69 17.42 -18.47
C ARG A 182 8.77 18.59 -19.42
N LEU A 183 8.11 19.70 -19.11
CA LEU A 183 8.15 20.91 -19.93
C LEU A 183 9.53 21.57 -19.93
N LEU A 184 10.21 21.58 -18.78
CA LEU A 184 11.56 22.14 -18.64
C LEU A 184 12.65 21.23 -19.25
N GLY A 185 12.48 19.92 -19.22
CA GLY A 185 13.45 18.97 -19.77
C GLY A 185 13.23 18.59 -21.22
N GLY A 186 12.16 19.04 -21.86
CA GLY A 186 11.83 18.81 -23.28
C GLY A 186 12.12 20.01 -24.20
N ALA A 187 12.68 21.07 -23.64
CA ALA A 187 13.25 22.21 -24.38
C ALA A 187 14.78 22.05 -24.53
#